data_6d66f9c5cab752e21841fabf85e63485
#
_entry.id   6d66f9c5cab752e21841fabf85e63485
#
_cell.length_a   1.000
_cell.length_b   1.000
_cell.length_c   1.000
_cell.angle_alpha   90.00
_cell.angle_beta   90.00
_cell.angle_gamma   90.00
#
_symmetry.space_group_name_H-M   'P 1'
#
loop_
_entity.id
_entity.type
_entity.pdbx_description
1 polymer ?
#
loop_
_entity_poly.entity_id
_entity_poly.type
_entity_poly.pdbx_seq_one_letter_code
_entity_poly.pdbx_strand_id
1 'polypeptide(L)'
;MGKNSDQNRIQLLMAKFWGRNKATFTLTMLLSYVVSFMQAQTETTKPLQLSVSYTGEEAGNFSGGIKRGSTYLGLVSLKAELNTQYAGWWEGGTFMAEGMNTHGGEPAANLTGDFQGVSNIEAGNHTFLNNLWFAQEIEKIKLTAGLQNMDGNFAATEYGSTFINSSFGIPSTFAYNIPSPIFPFTALGLRLEWNILENLWLKTAIYDGQPDDFESHPHRLNWEIGQKEGFLSISEIEWGKSLLKNQNGSYKIGFYYHQSTDSLNIKQNNKGAYLIVDQQISKQTAAFAQLAISPKNKNQHYLYAGAGINLKGILRQNSDDLLGLGVAYAALKNFDKNGETAFELTYQYCFNEHFALQPDLQYILHPAGTEEKINNAFAGLLRFYINF
;
A
#
# COMPACT_ATOMS: atom_id res chain seq x y z
N MET A 1 -60.54 -24.73 13.14
CA MET A 1 -59.80 -23.54 13.58
C MET A 1 -58.31 -23.84 13.64
N GLY A 2 -57.63 -24.04 12.54
CA GLY A 2 -56.19 -24.48 12.54
C GLY A 2 -55.37 -24.02 11.32
N LYS A 3 -55.93 -23.30 10.36
CA LYS A 3 -55.24 -22.90 9.12
C LYS A 3 -54.68 -21.47 9.08
N ASN A 4 -55.04 -20.60 10.03
CA ASN A 4 -54.62 -19.20 10.03
C ASN A 4 -53.34 -18.91 10.82
N SER A 5 -52.87 -19.85 11.67
CA SER A 5 -51.65 -19.65 12.46
C SER A 5 -50.34 -19.88 11.67
N ASP A 6 -50.39 -20.80 10.71
CA ASP A 6 -49.17 -21.16 9.92
C ASP A 6 -48.89 -20.16 8.80
N GLN A 7 -49.91 -19.58 8.19
CA GLN A 7 -49.73 -18.51 7.20
C GLN A 7 -49.10 -17.24 7.82
N ASN A 8 -49.52 -16.85 9.03
CA ASN A 8 -48.93 -15.72 9.71
C ASN A 8 -47.46 -15.98 10.16
N ARG A 9 -47.13 -17.22 10.49
CA ARG A 9 -45.73 -17.59 10.83
C ARG A 9 -44.79 -17.56 9.61
N ILE A 10 -45.29 -18.01 8.45
CA ILE A 10 -44.53 -18.01 7.20
C ILE A 10 -44.32 -16.55 6.71
N GLN A 11 -45.35 -15.69 6.82
CA GLN A 11 -45.21 -14.27 6.47
C GLN A 11 -44.27 -13.52 7.40
N LEU A 12 -44.27 -13.82 8.71
CA LEU A 12 -43.29 -13.24 9.65
C LEU A 12 -41.85 -13.74 9.42
N LEU A 13 -41.66 -14.99 9.02
CA LEU A 13 -40.34 -15.54 8.66
C LEU A 13 -39.86 -14.94 7.33
N MET A 14 -40.71 -14.79 6.34
CA MET A 14 -40.35 -14.12 5.08
C MET A 14 -40.08 -12.63 5.28
N ALA A 15 -40.81 -11.92 6.13
CA ALA A 15 -40.56 -10.51 6.45
C ALA A 15 -39.22 -10.32 7.21
N LYS A 16 -38.86 -11.25 8.11
CA LYS A 16 -37.56 -11.25 8.79
C LYS A 16 -36.42 -11.62 7.84
N PHE A 17 -36.64 -12.53 6.91
CA PHE A 17 -35.66 -12.88 5.88
C PHE A 17 -35.44 -11.72 4.88
N TRP A 18 -36.51 -11.04 4.48
CA TRP A 18 -36.46 -9.87 3.57
C TRP A 18 -35.86 -8.62 4.24
N GLY A 19 -36.12 -8.42 5.53
CA GLY A 19 -35.55 -7.30 6.28
C GLY A 19 -34.04 -7.40 6.51
N ARG A 20 -33.52 -8.62 6.64
CA ARG A 20 -32.06 -8.88 6.79
C ARG A 20 -31.29 -8.84 5.47
N ASN A 21 -31.94 -9.07 4.34
CA ASN A 21 -31.28 -9.20 3.04
C ASN A 21 -31.39 -7.97 2.14
N LYS A 22 -32.03 -6.88 2.57
CA LYS A 22 -32.12 -5.65 1.75
C LYS A 22 -30.77 -5.04 1.45
N ALA A 23 -29.86 -4.99 2.43
CA ALA A 23 -28.51 -4.47 2.24
C ALA A 23 -27.68 -5.38 1.30
N THR A 24 -27.81 -6.70 1.46
CA THR A 24 -27.11 -7.70 0.61
C THR A 24 -27.65 -7.69 -0.81
N PHE A 25 -28.96 -7.55 -0.99
CA PHE A 25 -29.58 -7.50 -2.32
C PHE A 25 -29.29 -6.18 -3.04
N THR A 26 -29.25 -5.06 -2.32
CA THR A 26 -28.85 -3.75 -2.87
C THR A 26 -27.37 -3.74 -3.24
N LEU A 27 -26.51 -4.35 -2.43
CA LEU A 27 -25.08 -4.50 -2.71
C LEU A 27 -24.85 -5.41 -3.92
N THR A 28 -25.58 -6.53 -4.03
CA THR A 28 -25.49 -7.45 -5.17
C THR A 28 -26.02 -6.80 -6.46
N MET A 29 -27.07 -5.99 -6.41
CA MET A 29 -27.55 -5.22 -7.57
C MET A 29 -26.60 -4.09 -7.95
N LEU A 30 -26.01 -3.39 -6.99
CA LEU A 30 -24.97 -2.37 -7.25
C LEU A 30 -23.72 -3.03 -7.86
N LEU A 31 -23.25 -4.15 -7.31
CA LEU A 31 -22.14 -4.91 -7.90
C LEU A 31 -22.48 -5.42 -9.33
N SER A 32 -23.67 -5.97 -9.56
CA SER A 32 -24.06 -6.42 -10.91
C SER A 32 -24.19 -5.26 -11.90
N TYR A 33 -24.60 -4.08 -11.46
CA TYR A 33 -24.69 -2.88 -12.30
C TYR A 33 -23.29 -2.34 -12.63
N VAL A 34 -22.40 -2.32 -11.64
CA VAL A 34 -20.97 -1.95 -11.81
C VAL A 34 -20.26 -2.95 -12.72
N VAL A 35 -20.44 -4.25 -12.52
CA VAL A 35 -19.87 -5.30 -13.37
C VAL A 35 -20.39 -5.20 -14.81
N SER A 36 -21.69 -4.93 -15.01
CA SER A 36 -22.26 -4.76 -16.37
C SER A 36 -21.75 -3.49 -17.07
N PHE A 37 -21.43 -2.43 -16.30
CA PHE A 37 -20.84 -1.20 -16.85
C PHE A 37 -19.37 -1.39 -17.24
N MET A 38 -18.64 -2.27 -16.51
CA MET A 38 -17.20 -2.50 -16.69
C MET A 38 -16.86 -3.49 -17.81
N GLN A 39 -17.75 -4.44 -18.15
CA GLN A 39 -17.55 -5.34 -19.30
C GLN A 39 -17.45 -4.62 -20.66
N ALA A 40 -17.71 -3.30 -20.69
CA ALA A 40 -17.58 -2.48 -21.90
C ALA A 40 -16.19 -1.79 -22.06
N GLN A 41 -15.21 -2.05 -21.18
CA GLN A 41 -14.00 -1.21 -21.07
C GLN A 41 -12.68 -1.88 -21.46
N THR A 42 -12.62 -2.66 -22.52
CA THR A 42 -11.37 -3.27 -23.01
C THR A 42 -10.58 -2.45 -24.06
N GLU A 43 -10.84 -1.14 -24.22
CA GLU A 43 -10.07 -0.31 -25.15
C GLU A 43 -9.27 0.79 -24.42
N THR A 44 -7.94 0.72 -24.54
CA THR A 44 -6.95 1.68 -24.01
C THR A 44 -7.07 3.12 -24.55
N THR A 45 -8.05 3.39 -25.39
CA THR A 45 -8.29 4.70 -26.05
C THR A 45 -9.48 5.48 -25.46
N LYS A 46 -10.10 5.01 -24.38
CA LYS A 46 -11.21 5.74 -23.75
C LYS A 46 -10.65 6.93 -22.94
N PRO A 47 -11.30 8.10 -23.06
CA PRO A 47 -10.87 9.28 -22.31
C PRO A 47 -10.95 9.09 -20.80
N LEU A 48 -11.97 8.40 -20.31
CA LEU A 48 -12.19 8.10 -18.90
C LEU A 48 -12.03 6.59 -18.67
N GLN A 49 -11.10 6.24 -17.77
CA GLN A 49 -10.91 4.88 -17.29
C GLN A 49 -11.38 4.81 -15.84
N LEU A 50 -12.23 3.84 -15.54
CA LEU A 50 -12.69 3.55 -14.18
C LEU A 50 -12.17 2.19 -13.78
N SER A 51 -11.64 2.08 -12.57
CA SER A 51 -11.25 0.79 -12.01
C SER A 51 -11.75 0.68 -10.56
N VAL A 52 -12.10 -0.55 -10.19
CA VAL A 52 -12.53 -0.91 -8.85
C VAL A 52 -11.71 -2.09 -8.40
N SER A 53 -11.17 -2.01 -7.21
CA SER A 53 -10.50 -3.15 -6.60
C SER A 53 -10.99 -3.40 -5.18
N TYR A 54 -10.96 -4.66 -4.79
CA TYR A 54 -11.18 -5.08 -3.42
C TYR A 54 -10.08 -6.06 -3.00
N THR A 55 -9.40 -5.74 -1.92
CA THR A 55 -8.48 -6.65 -1.23
C THR A 55 -9.09 -7.04 0.09
N GLY A 56 -9.33 -8.33 0.29
CA GLY A 56 -9.81 -8.89 1.56
C GLY A 56 -8.77 -9.82 2.15
N GLU A 57 -8.64 -9.82 3.47
CA GLU A 57 -7.61 -10.57 4.17
C GLU A 57 -8.08 -11.07 5.53
N GLU A 58 -7.89 -12.35 5.81
CA GLU A 58 -7.95 -12.91 7.17
C GLU A 58 -6.53 -13.04 7.68
N ALA A 59 -6.18 -12.29 8.73
CA ALA A 59 -4.88 -12.31 9.38
C ALA A 59 -4.97 -12.98 10.76
N GLY A 60 -4.14 -13.99 11.02
CA GLY A 60 -4.13 -14.75 12.26
C GLY A 60 -2.74 -14.85 12.89
N ASN A 61 -2.66 -14.69 14.22
CA ASN A 61 -1.47 -15.00 15.01
C ASN A 61 -1.65 -16.37 15.68
N PHE A 62 -0.82 -17.33 15.32
CA PHE A 62 -0.90 -18.73 15.79
C PHE A 62 -0.14 -18.93 17.11
N SER A 63 0.97 -18.20 17.32
CA SER A 63 1.75 -18.31 18.55
C SER A 63 2.62 -17.07 18.82
N GLY A 64 2.90 -16.83 20.09
CA GLY A 64 3.67 -15.67 20.53
C GLY A 64 2.93 -14.36 20.31
N GLY A 65 3.66 -13.27 20.08
CA GLY A 65 3.06 -11.95 19.95
C GLY A 65 2.32 -11.50 21.20
N ILE A 66 1.35 -10.59 21.05
CA ILE A 66 0.48 -10.09 22.13
C ILE A 66 -0.50 -11.18 22.55
N LYS A 67 -1.22 -11.76 21.57
CA LYS A 67 -2.18 -12.84 21.81
C LYS A 67 -2.46 -13.63 20.54
N ARG A 68 -2.91 -14.88 20.70
CA ARG A 68 -3.45 -15.70 19.60
C ARG A 68 -4.83 -15.18 19.21
N GLY A 69 -5.16 -15.30 17.94
CA GLY A 69 -6.45 -14.91 17.39
C GLY A 69 -6.37 -14.59 15.91
N SER A 70 -7.49 -14.25 15.33
CA SER A 70 -7.55 -13.75 13.95
C SER A 70 -8.47 -12.54 13.83
N THR A 71 -8.29 -11.81 12.73
CA THR A 71 -9.12 -10.68 12.38
C THR A 71 -9.15 -10.50 10.88
N TYR A 72 -10.27 -10.00 10.38
CA TYR A 72 -10.45 -9.68 8.98
C TYR A 72 -10.10 -8.23 8.70
N LEU A 73 -9.49 -7.98 7.52
CA LEU A 73 -9.22 -6.64 6.97
C LEU A 73 -9.76 -6.56 5.55
N GLY A 74 -10.18 -5.37 5.15
CA GLY A 74 -10.61 -5.11 3.80
C GLY A 74 -10.22 -3.72 3.32
N LEU A 75 -9.87 -3.63 2.04
CA LEU A 75 -9.54 -2.40 1.33
C LEU A 75 -10.32 -2.35 0.02
N VAL A 76 -11.17 -1.34 -0.16
CA VAL A 76 -11.81 -0.98 -1.43
C VAL A 76 -11.07 0.20 -2.03
N SER A 77 -10.76 0.17 -3.33
CA SER A 77 -10.33 1.34 -4.09
C SER A 77 -11.25 1.58 -5.28
N LEU A 78 -11.66 2.82 -5.46
CA LEU A 78 -12.41 3.33 -6.61
C LEU A 78 -11.57 4.40 -7.28
N LYS A 79 -11.15 4.15 -8.51
CA LYS A 79 -10.22 5.02 -9.25
C LYS A 79 -10.84 5.50 -10.56
N ALA A 80 -10.69 6.79 -10.83
CA ALA A 80 -11.08 7.42 -12.07
C ALA A 80 -9.88 8.18 -12.65
N GLU A 81 -9.48 7.83 -13.88
CA GLU A 81 -8.42 8.48 -14.60
C GLU A 81 -8.95 9.03 -15.93
N LEU A 82 -8.76 10.33 -16.18
CA LEU A 82 -9.19 11.00 -17.39
C LEU A 82 -7.97 11.51 -18.16
N ASN A 83 -7.79 11.01 -19.37
CA ASN A 83 -6.75 11.45 -20.29
C ASN A 83 -7.29 12.56 -21.20
N THR A 84 -6.63 13.73 -21.19
CA THR A 84 -7.10 14.91 -21.90
C THR A 84 -7.00 14.77 -23.42
N GLN A 85 -5.97 14.07 -23.93
CA GLN A 85 -5.79 13.83 -25.36
C GLN A 85 -6.91 12.96 -25.93
N TYR A 86 -7.24 11.87 -25.24
CA TYR A 86 -8.35 11.00 -25.66
C TYR A 86 -9.72 11.66 -25.48
N ALA A 87 -9.84 12.65 -24.57
CA ALA A 87 -11.02 13.49 -24.44
C ALA A 87 -11.15 14.56 -25.55
N GLY A 88 -10.18 14.66 -26.44
CA GLY A 88 -10.16 15.67 -27.51
C GLY A 88 -9.79 17.08 -27.02
N TRP A 89 -9.14 17.20 -25.86
CA TRP A 89 -8.74 18.48 -25.28
C TRP A 89 -7.32 18.85 -25.70
N TRP A 90 -6.29 18.52 -24.90
CA TRP A 90 -4.87 18.78 -25.21
C TRP A 90 -4.01 17.55 -24.89
N GLU A 91 -2.79 17.50 -25.40
CA GLU A 91 -1.86 16.40 -25.21
C GLU A 91 -1.21 16.43 -23.83
N GLY A 92 -0.93 15.23 -23.27
CA GLY A 92 -0.11 15.00 -22.08
C GLY A 92 -0.79 15.29 -20.77
N GLY A 93 -2.06 15.71 -20.73
CA GLY A 93 -2.80 15.94 -19.51
C GLY A 93 -3.45 14.67 -18.96
N THR A 94 -3.40 14.47 -17.64
CA THR A 94 -4.10 13.39 -16.93
C THR A 94 -4.69 13.92 -15.63
N PHE A 95 -5.98 13.69 -15.40
CA PHE A 95 -6.65 13.90 -14.12
C PHE A 95 -6.86 12.55 -13.45
N MET A 96 -6.64 12.50 -12.14
CA MET A 96 -6.83 11.34 -11.29
C MET A 96 -7.68 11.68 -10.09
N ALA A 97 -8.66 10.84 -9.79
CA ALA A 97 -9.39 10.82 -8.53
C ALA A 97 -9.47 9.39 -8.01
N GLU A 98 -9.16 9.17 -6.74
CA GLU A 98 -9.23 7.87 -6.10
C GLU A 98 -9.79 7.99 -4.69
N GLY A 99 -10.89 7.29 -4.44
CA GLY A 99 -11.48 7.11 -3.12
C GLY A 99 -11.17 5.72 -2.59
N MET A 100 -10.89 5.62 -1.29
CA MET A 100 -10.65 4.36 -0.62
C MET A 100 -11.56 4.16 0.58
N ASN A 101 -11.84 2.88 0.90
CA ASN A 101 -12.43 2.47 2.16
C ASN A 101 -11.59 1.36 2.76
N THR A 102 -11.13 1.56 3.99
CA THR A 102 -10.49 0.52 4.81
C THR A 102 -11.44 0.08 5.91
N HIS A 103 -11.44 -1.19 6.26
CA HIS A 103 -12.26 -1.72 7.34
C HIS A 103 -11.68 -3.01 7.92
N GLY A 104 -12.01 -3.28 9.16
CA GLY A 104 -11.62 -4.49 9.86
C GLY A 104 -10.75 -4.22 11.07
N GLY A 105 -9.95 -5.22 11.44
CA GLY A 105 -9.10 -5.15 12.62
C GLY A 105 -7.68 -4.70 12.34
N GLU A 106 -6.87 -4.73 13.39
CA GLU A 106 -5.48 -4.27 13.40
C GLU A 106 -4.58 -5.41 13.95
N PRO A 107 -4.15 -6.35 13.08
CA PRO A 107 -3.40 -7.52 13.53
C PRO A 107 -2.03 -7.19 14.12
N ALA A 108 -1.31 -6.18 13.59
CA ALA A 108 -0.03 -5.76 14.17
C ALA A 108 -0.22 -5.20 15.58
N ALA A 109 -1.15 -4.27 15.76
CA ALA A 109 -1.39 -3.62 17.04
C ALA A 109 -2.02 -4.55 18.08
N ASN A 110 -2.86 -5.52 17.68
CA ASN A 110 -3.69 -6.29 18.60
C ASN A 110 -3.33 -7.78 18.74
N LEU A 111 -2.55 -8.35 17.81
CA LEU A 111 -2.23 -9.79 17.80
C LEU A 111 -0.73 -10.07 17.79
N THR A 112 0.01 -9.60 16.81
CA THR A 112 1.43 -9.92 16.63
C THR A 112 2.35 -9.00 17.44
N GLY A 113 2.01 -7.73 17.61
CA GLY A 113 2.81 -6.74 18.31
C GLY A 113 4.10 -6.37 17.56
N ASP A 114 4.12 -6.53 16.25
CA ASP A 114 5.26 -6.22 15.42
C ASP A 114 5.34 -4.72 15.06
N PHE A 115 6.55 -4.25 14.84
CA PHE A 115 6.85 -2.87 14.46
C PHE A 115 6.71 -2.66 12.94
N GLN A 116 7.02 -3.68 12.15
CA GLN A 116 7.11 -3.55 10.70
C GLN A 116 5.77 -3.67 9.98
N GLY A 117 4.69 -4.08 10.68
CA GLY A 117 3.35 -4.20 10.13
C GLY A 117 3.15 -5.49 9.33
N VAL A 118 2.54 -6.51 9.96
CA VAL A 118 2.28 -7.83 9.37
C VAL A 118 1.38 -7.77 8.12
N SER A 119 0.61 -6.69 7.95
CA SER A 119 -0.24 -6.45 6.77
C SER A 119 -0.14 -5.01 6.26
N ASN A 120 0.13 -4.84 4.97
CA ASN A 120 0.23 -3.55 4.30
C ASN A 120 -1.13 -2.89 3.97
N ILE A 121 -2.26 -3.52 4.32
CA ILE A 121 -3.60 -2.92 4.24
C ILE A 121 -4.20 -2.60 5.61
N GLU A 122 -3.45 -2.80 6.70
CA GLU A 122 -3.87 -2.42 8.05
C GLU A 122 -3.93 -0.90 8.18
N ALA A 123 -5.12 -0.35 8.37
CA ALA A 123 -5.35 1.10 8.41
C ALA A 123 -6.58 1.54 9.21
N GLY A 124 -7.17 0.64 10.00
CA GLY A 124 -8.41 0.93 10.73
C GLY A 124 -9.64 1.02 9.84
N ASN A 125 -10.68 1.76 10.29
CA ASN A 125 -11.98 1.85 9.60
C ASN A 125 -12.21 3.27 9.09
N HIS A 126 -11.88 3.54 7.83
CA HIS A 126 -11.92 4.87 7.23
C HIS A 126 -12.49 4.84 5.82
N THR A 127 -13.13 5.95 5.41
CA THR A 127 -13.50 6.21 4.01
C THR A 127 -12.97 7.58 3.63
N PHE A 128 -12.07 7.65 2.67
CA PHE A 128 -11.31 8.86 2.40
C PHE A 128 -10.93 9.02 0.93
N LEU A 129 -10.61 10.25 0.56
CA LEU A 129 -10.00 10.60 -0.70
C LEU A 129 -8.50 10.31 -0.63
N ASN A 130 -8.02 9.38 -1.46
CA ASN A 130 -6.61 8.95 -1.46
C ASN A 130 -5.78 9.75 -2.47
N ASN A 131 -6.32 10.02 -3.65
CA ASN A 131 -5.64 10.81 -4.67
C ASN A 131 -6.63 11.77 -5.33
N LEU A 132 -6.22 13.02 -5.54
CA LEU A 132 -6.89 13.98 -6.42
C LEU A 132 -5.84 14.91 -7.00
N TRP A 133 -5.36 14.60 -8.20
CA TRP A 133 -4.28 15.34 -8.81
C TRP A 133 -4.46 15.51 -10.32
N PHE A 134 -3.75 16.50 -10.85
CA PHE A 134 -3.55 16.72 -12.27
C PHE A 134 -2.06 16.53 -12.60
N ALA A 135 -1.78 15.82 -13.69
CA ALA A 135 -0.44 15.70 -14.27
C ALA A 135 -0.40 16.23 -15.69
N GLN A 136 0.69 16.91 -16.02
CA GLN A 136 1.01 17.34 -17.38
C GLN A 136 2.36 16.76 -17.80
N GLU A 137 2.35 16.02 -18.88
CA GLU A 137 3.56 15.51 -19.53
C GLU A 137 3.91 16.41 -20.71
N ILE A 138 5.16 16.86 -20.78
CA ILE A 138 5.73 17.68 -21.85
C ILE A 138 7.07 17.05 -22.20
N GLU A 139 7.15 16.40 -23.36
CA GLU A 139 8.34 15.67 -23.83
C GLU A 139 8.84 14.64 -22.81
N LYS A 140 9.93 14.94 -22.10
CA LYS A 140 10.59 14.07 -21.12
C LYS A 140 10.29 14.43 -19.66
N ILE A 141 9.41 15.39 -19.46
CA ILE A 141 9.09 15.93 -18.13
C ILE A 141 7.61 15.70 -17.84
N LYS A 142 7.31 15.16 -16.66
CA LYS A 142 5.97 15.08 -16.10
C LYS A 142 5.89 15.84 -14.81
N LEU A 143 4.95 16.78 -14.73
CA LEU A 143 4.63 17.54 -13.53
C LEU A 143 3.28 17.08 -13.01
N THR A 144 3.20 16.76 -11.72
CA THR A 144 1.97 16.34 -11.04
C THR A 144 1.72 17.25 -9.85
N ALA A 145 0.52 17.80 -9.73
CA ALA A 145 0.12 18.67 -8.63
C ALA A 145 -1.24 18.24 -8.06
N GLY A 146 -1.41 18.30 -6.74
CA GLY A 146 -2.66 17.98 -6.05
C GLY A 146 -2.45 17.12 -4.81
N LEU A 147 -3.54 16.51 -4.33
CA LEU A 147 -3.52 15.56 -3.23
C LEU A 147 -2.97 14.22 -3.71
N GLN A 148 -1.89 13.75 -3.11
CA GLN A 148 -1.16 12.56 -3.54
C GLN A 148 -0.71 11.73 -2.34
N ASN A 149 -0.73 10.42 -2.49
CA ASN A 149 0.20 9.58 -1.74
C ASN A 149 1.48 9.39 -2.57
N MET A 150 2.56 8.99 -1.92
CA MET A 150 3.83 8.77 -2.59
C MET A 150 4.12 7.30 -2.89
N ASP A 151 3.22 6.41 -2.49
CA ASP A 151 3.37 4.97 -2.72
C ASP A 151 3.52 4.66 -4.21
N GLY A 152 4.43 3.78 -4.54
CA GLY A 152 4.75 3.44 -5.92
C GLY A 152 5.54 4.49 -6.71
N ASN A 153 5.65 5.73 -6.19
CA ASN A 153 6.39 6.81 -6.87
C ASN A 153 7.83 6.95 -6.39
N PHE A 154 8.05 6.78 -5.08
CA PHE A 154 9.36 6.87 -4.43
C PHE A 154 9.60 5.68 -3.51
N ALA A 155 10.85 5.31 -3.33
CA ALA A 155 11.29 4.27 -2.40
C ALA A 155 10.60 2.91 -2.58
N ALA A 156 9.97 2.67 -3.73
CA ALA A 156 9.22 1.46 -4.02
C ALA A 156 10.08 0.42 -4.76
N THR A 157 9.87 -0.85 -4.44
CA THR A 157 10.45 -1.98 -5.15
C THR A 157 9.38 -2.70 -5.97
N GLU A 158 9.70 -3.10 -7.19
CA GLU A 158 8.81 -3.88 -8.04
C GLU A 158 8.58 -5.28 -7.46
N TYR A 159 9.67 -5.96 -7.11
CA TYR A 159 9.59 -7.36 -6.65
C TYR A 159 9.23 -7.50 -5.17
N GLY A 160 9.44 -6.45 -4.37
CA GLY A 160 8.97 -6.39 -2.98
C GLY A 160 7.46 -6.23 -2.86
N SER A 161 6.78 -5.72 -3.90
CA SER A 161 5.32 -5.55 -3.93
C SER A 161 4.53 -6.88 -3.86
N THR A 162 5.19 -8.02 -4.09
CA THR A 162 4.60 -9.35 -3.91
C THR A 162 4.31 -9.67 -2.46
N PHE A 163 5.02 -9.06 -1.51
CA PHE A 163 4.96 -9.37 -0.09
C PHE A 163 3.85 -8.59 0.61
N ILE A 164 3.31 -9.18 1.68
CA ILE A 164 2.20 -8.63 2.46
C ILE A 164 2.69 -7.76 3.63
N ASN A 165 3.84 -8.09 4.22
CA ASN A 165 4.42 -7.28 5.28
C ASN A 165 4.73 -5.87 4.77
N SER A 166 4.29 -4.85 5.51
CA SER A 166 4.34 -3.44 5.09
C SER A 166 5.74 -2.94 4.78
N SER A 167 6.77 -3.48 5.45
CA SER A 167 8.14 -3.00 5.31
C SER A 167 8.79 -3.36 3.97
N PHE A 168 8.27 -4.34 3.23
CA PHE A 168 8.75 -4.64 1.87
C PHE A 168 8.25 -3.64 0.81
N GLY A 169 7.24 -2.84 1.10
CA GLY A 169 6.82 -1.71 0.27
C GLY A 169 7.82 -0.57 0.37
N ILE A 170 7.53 0.41 1.23
CA ILE A 170 8.42 1.53 1.53
C ILE A 170 9.27 1.22 2.77
N PRO A 171 10.60 1.46 2.75
CA PRO A 171 11.46 1.22 3.89
C PRO A 171 10.95 1.86 5.18
N SER A 172 10.86 1.08 6.24
CA SER A 172 10.29 1.48 7.53
C SER A 172 10.98 2.68 8.19
N THR A 173 12.28 2.91 7.94
CA THR A 173 12.97 4.14 8.41
C THR A 173 12.36 5.41 7.85
N PHE A 174 11.75 5.36 6.69
CA PHE A 174 11.04 6.48 6.10
C PHE A 174 9.60 6.56 6.64
N ALA A 175 8.87 5.44 6.60
CA ALA A 175 7.47 5.38 6.99
C ALA A 175 7.21 5.78 8.46
N TYR A 176 8.12 5.41 9.38
CA TYR A 176 7.90 5.59 10.82
C TYR A 176 8.66 6.75 11.47
N ASN A 177 9.62 7.36 10.80
CA ASN A 177 10.43 8.43 11.40
C ASN A 177 9.93 9.85 11.12
N ILE A 178 9.08 10.01 10.12
CA ILE A 178 8.52 11.31 9.72
C ILE A 178 7.05 11.16 9.31
N PRO A 179 6.23 12.18 9.52
CA PRO A 179 4.94 12.26 8.86
C PRO A 179 5.14 12.25 7.34
N SER A 180 4.54 11.30 6.67
CA SER A 180 4.72 11.12 5.22
C SER A 180 3.43 10.69 4.54
N PRO A 181 3.17 11.11 3.29
CA PRO A 181 1.98 10.71 2.55
C PRO A 181 2.13 9.29 2.00
N ILE A 182 2.22 8.31 2.91
CA ILE A 182 2.25 6.86 2.66
C ILE A 182 0.93 6.28 3.14
N PHE A 183 0.35 5.33 2.39
CA PHE A 183 -0.91 4.69 2.77
C PHE A 183 -0.99 4.40 4.28
N PRO A 184 -2.08 4.75 4.95
CA PRO A 184 -3.30 5.36 4.39
C PRO A 184 -3.27 6.90 4.26
N PHE A 185 -2.12 7.55 4.39
CA PHE A 185 -1.96 9.00 4.42
C PHE A 185 -1.68 9.62 3.05
N THR A 186 -2.17 10.85 2.84
CA THR A 186 -2.00 11.66 1.63
C THR A 186 -1.69 13.10 2.00
N ALA A 187 -1.00 13.83 1.12
CA ALA A 187 -0.70 15.25 1.30
C ALA A 187 -0.81 16.01 -0.02
N LEU A 188 -1.04 17.30 0.08
CA LEU A 188 -0.86 18.20 -1.07
C LEU A 188 0.61 18.20 -1.47
N GLY A 189 0.88 18.12 -2.77
CA GLY A 189 2.24 18.06 -3.27
C GLY A 189 2.41 18.44 -4.72
N LEU A 190 3.66 18.73 -5.05
CA LEU A 190 4.13 18.94 -6.40
C LEU A 190 5.25 17.94 -6.67
N ARG A 191 5.11 17.14 -7.73
CA ARG A 191 6.08 16.12 -8.16
C ARG A 191 6.53 16.39 -9.57
N LEU A 192 7.83 16.26 -9.79
CA LEU A 192 8.48 16.32 -11.09
C LEU A 192 9.15 14.96 -11.36
N GLU A 193 8.91 14.41 -12.52
CA GLU A 193 9.59 13.25 -13.08
C GLU A 193 10.27 13.68 -14.39
N TRP A 194 11.56 13.44 -14.50
CA TRP A 194 12.36 13.81 -15.67
C TRP A 194 13.14 12.62 -16.19
N ASN A 195 12.83 12.21 -17.41
CA ASN A 195 13.63 11.24 -18.16
C ASN A 195 14.87 11.94 -18.72
N ILE A 196 15.98 11.95 -17.97
CA ILE A 196 17.21 12.65 -18.30
C ILE A 196 17.88 12.00 -19.53
N LEU A 197 17.99 10.67 -19.48
CA LEU A 197 18.58 9.84 -20.54
C LEU A 197 17.70 8.59 -20.73
N GLU A 198 17.89 7.86 -21.81
CA GLU A 198 17.32 6.53 -21.96
C GLU A 198 17.64 5.68 -20.71
N ASN A 199 16.63 5.19 -20.01
CA ASN A 199 16.73 4.41 -18.77
C ASN A 199 17.26 5.16 -17.54
N LEU A 200 17.32 6.49 -17.52
CA LEU A 200 17.71 7.28 -16.36
C LEU A 200 16.66 8.34 -16.04
N TRP A 201 16.04 8.23 -14.87
CA TRP A 201 15.02 9.16 -14.40
C TRP A 201 15.49 9.89 -13.13
N LEU A 202 15.17 11.16 -13.05
CA LEU A 202 15.16 11.93 -11.82
C LEU A 202 13.70 12.16 -11.42
N LYS A 203 13.35 11.76 -10.22
CA LYS A 203 12.07 12.07 -9.59
C LYS A 203 12.33 12.97 -8.40
N THR A 204 11.57 14.04 -8.25
CA THR A 204 11.64 14.90 -7.08
C THR A 204 10.26 15.42 -6.73
N ALA A 205 9.98 15.58 -5.44
CA ALA A 205 8.72 16.10 -4.97
C ALA A 205 8.89 16.95 -3.72
N ILE A 206 7.93 17.85 -3.53
CA ILE A 206 7.68 18.54 -2.28
C ILE A 206 6.24 18.32 -1.90
N TYR A 207 6.01 17.89 -0.66
CA TYR A 207 4.70 17.66 -0.06
C TYR A 207 4.53 18.54 1.15
N ASP A 208 3.29 18.78 1.56
CA ASP A 208 3.00 19.24 2.90
C ASP A 208 3.70 18.34 3.92
N GLY A 209 4.27 18.94 4.95
CA GLY A 209 5.08 18.21 5.94
C GLY A 209 4.29 17.41 6.93
N GLN A 210 2.95 17.53 6.96
CA GLN A 210 2.11 16.77 7.86
C GLN A 210 0.79 16.39 7.18
N PRO A 211 0.70 15.15 6.67
CA PRO A 211 -0.58 14.62 6.20
C PRO A 211 -1.66 14.71 7.29
N ASP A 212 -2.86 15.07 6.90
CA ASP A 212 -4.02 15.13 7.81
C ASP A 212 -4.26 13.79 8.52
N ASP A 213 -4.57 13.83 9.81
CA ASP A 213 -5.03 12.66 10.55
C ASP A 213 -6.53 12.38 10.33
N PHE A 214 -6.97 11.18 10.69
CA PHE A 214 -8.36 10.78 10.56
C PHE A 214 -9.27 11.28 11.69
N GLU A 215 -8.72 11.74 12.80
CA GLU A 215 -9.51 12.27 13.92
C GLU A 215 -10.06 13.65 13.58
N SER A 216 -9.21 14.53 13.06
CA SER A 216 -9.60 15.89 12.67
C SER A 216 -10.23 15.93 11.27
N HIS A 217 -9.77 15.09 10.32
CA HIS A 217 -10.20 15.10 8.93
C HIS A 217 -10.55 13.69 8.42
N PRO A 218 -11.66 13.08 8.86
CA PRO A 218 -11.97 11.66 8.63
C PRO A 218 -12.10 11.26 7.17
N HIS A 219 -12.42 12.22 6.27
CA HIS A 219 -12.56 11.96 4.83
C HIS A 219 -11.47 12.60 3.97
N ARG A 220 -10.56 13.36 4.58
CA ARG A 220 -9.46 14.07 3.89
C ARG A 220 -9.91 14.97 2.76
N LEU A 221 -10.97 15.72 2.99
CA LEU A 221 -11.51 16.72 2.08
C LEU A 221 -11.10 18.14 2.46
N ASN A 222 -10.37 18.32 3.56
CA ASN A 222 -9.77 19.59 3.96
C ASN A 222 -8.31 19.59 3.52
N TRP A 223 -7.91 20.64 2.77
CA TRP A 223 -6.57 20.73 2.18
C TRP A 223 -5.90 22.03 2.61
N GLU A 224 -5.77 22.20 3.90
CA GLU A 224 -5.09 23.36 4.48
C GLU A 224 -3.59 23.06 4.61
N ILE A 225 -2.75 23.98 4.18
CA ILE A 225 -1.32 23.94 4.44
C ILE A 225 -1.07 24.81 5.67
N GLY A 226 -0.85 24.15 6.81
CA GLY A 226 -0.65 24.83 8.08
C GLY A 226 0.75 25.45 8.20
N GLN A 227 0.85 26.61 8.84
CA GLN A 227 2.14 27.32 8.99
C GLN A 227 3.21 26.51 9.77
N LYS A 228 2.80 25.54 10.61
CA LYS A 228 3.68 24.70 11.43
C LYS A 228 4.02 23.36 10.81
N GLU A 229 3.27 22.92 9.82
CA GLU A 229 3.39 21.62 9.18
C GLU A 229 4.71 21.48 8.42
N GLY A 230 5.21 22.59 7.87
CA GLY A 230 6.47 22.62 7.15
C GLY A 230 6.38 21.92 5.80
N PHE A 231 7.36 21.07 5.47
CA PHE A 231 7.37 20.35 4.20
C PHE A 231 8.19 19.06 4.26
N LEU A 232 7.84 18.13 3.40
CA LEU A 232 8.63 16.96 3.06
C LEU A 232 9.16 17.14 1.64
N SER A 233 10.48 17.10 1.46
CA SER A 233 11.12 17.02 0.15
C SER A 233 11.77 15.66 -0.04
N ILE A 234 11.60 15.07 -1.21
CA ILE A 234 12.21 13.79 -1.59
C ILE A 234 12.74 13.87 -3.01
N SER A 235 13.90 13.25 -3.25
CA SER A 235 14.47 13.10 -4.59
C SER A 235 15.05 11.70 -4.76
N GLU A 236 14.83 11.12 -5.94
CA GLU A 236 15.25 9.77 -6.31
C GLU A 236 15.84 9.78 -7.72
N ILE A 237 16.98 9.14 -7.88
CA ILE A 237 17.53 8.79 -9.20
C ILE A 237 17.27 7.30 -9.40
N GLU A 238 16.65 6.96 -10.52
CA GLU A 238 16.39 5.59 -10.94
C GLU A 238 17.11 5.28 -12.26
N TRP A 239 17.88 4.20 -12.25
CA TRP A 239 18.51 3.64 -13.45
C TRP A 239 17.80 2.32 -13.81
N GLY A 240 16.98 2.35 -14.85
CA GLY A 240 16.12 1.26 -15.33
C GLY A 240 16.78 0.35 -16.37
N LYS A 241 18.07 0.03 -16.22
CA LYS A 241 18.79 -0.84 -17.14
C LYS A 241 19.43 -2.00 -16.38
N SER A 242 19.08 -3.21 -16.77
CA SER A 242 19.64 -4.41 -16.12
C SER A 242 21.15 -4.53 -16.22
N LEU A 243 21.77 -4.94 -15.14
CA LEU A 243 23.17 -5.40 -15.11
C LEU A 243 23.34 -6.78 -15.76
N LEU A 244 22.28 -7.57 -15.86
CA LEU A 244 22.26 -8.88 -16.50
C LEU A 244 21.72 -8.77 -17.93
N LYS A 245 22.41 -9.40 -18.88
CA LYS A 245 22.02 -9.37 -20.29
C LYS A 245 20.64 -9.98 -20.50
N ASN A 246 19.78 -9.29 -21.27
CA ASN A 246 18.42 -9.71 -21.61
C ASN A 246 17.50 -9.93 -20.42
N GLN A 247 17.72 -9.24 -19.31
CA GLN A 247 16.86 -9.25 -18.14
C GLN A 247 16.44 -7.81 -17.81
N ASN A 248 15.42 -7.63 -16.97
CA ASN A 248 15.01 -6.34 -16.45
C ASN A 248 15.73 -6.04 -15.13
N GLY A 249 15.97 -4.76 -14.87
CA GLY A 249 16.55 -4.31 -13.60
C GLY A 249 16.30 -2.83 -13.37
N SER A 250 16.11 -2.44 -12.11
CA SER A 250 15.97 -1.07 -11.65
C SER A 250 16.81 -0.85 -10.40
N TYR A 251 17.54 0.23 -10.38
CA TYR A 251 18.45 0.60 -9.27
C TYR A 251 18.12 2.04 -8.89
N LYS A 252 17.73 2.24 -7.63
CA LYS A 252 17.25 3.53 -7.14
C LYS A 252 18.10 3.98 -5.96
N ILE A 253 18.47 5.24 -5.95
CA ILE A 253 19.02 5.93 -4.79
C ILE A 253 18.22 7.18 -4.52
N GLY A 254 17.80 7.36 -3.26
CA GLY A 254 16.97 8.49 -2.90
C GLY A 254 17.36 9.10 -1.55
N PHE A 255 16.95 10.36 -1.39
CA PHE A 255 17.12 11.17 -0.19
C PHE A 255 15.82 11.87 0.13
N TYR A 256 15.52 11.98 1.43
CA TYR A 256 14.43 12.81 1.90
C TYR A 256 14.89 13.80 2.98
N TYR A 257 14.20 14.91 3.03
CA TYR A 257 14.34 15.93 4.07
C TYR A 257 12.96 16.38 4.49
N HIS A 258 12.71 16.31 5.79
CA HIS A 258 11.46 16.75 6.40
C HIS A 258 11.74 17.89 7.38
N GLN A 259 10.92 18.93 7.35
CA GLN A 259 10.95 20.04 8.30
C GLN A 259 9.54 20.35 8.77
N SER A 260 9.37 20.51 10.07
CA SER A 260 8.12 20.97 10.70
C SER A 260 8.44 21.89 11.86
N THR A 261 7.41 22.41 12.51
CA THR A 261 7.54 23.23 13.72
C THR A 261 6.70 22.61 14.82
N ASP A 262 7.30 22.30 15.96
CA ASP A 262 6.60 21.66 17.07
C ASP A 262 5.64 22.63 17.81
N SER A 263 4.94 22.11 18.80
CA SER A 263 3.99 22.90 19.63
C SER A 263 4.65 24.07 20.36
N LEU A 264 5.95 24.01 20.61
CA LEU A 264 6.75 25.07 21.27
C LEU A 264 7.32 26.08 20.27
N ASN A 265 6.91 26.03 18.99
CA ASN A 265 7.44 26.83 17.89
C ASN A 265 8.95 26.60 17.60
N ILE A 266 9.48 25.43 17.93
CA ILE A 266 10.85 25.06 17.63
C ILE A 266 10.87 24.28 16.30
N LYS A 267 11.71 24.72 15.36
CA LYS A 267 11.90 24.01 14.09
C LYS A 267 12.54 22.65 14.33
N GLN A 268 11.86 21.62 13.90
CA GLN A 268 12.33 20.24 13.87
C GLN A 268 12.70 19.85 12.45
N ASN A 269 13.71 19.01 12.29
CA ASN A 269 14.03 18.45 10.98
C ASN A 269 14.50 17.01 11.10
N ASN A 270 14.22 16.24 10.06
CA ASN A 270 14.67 14.87 9.90
C ASN A 270 15.11 14.64 8.45
N LYS A 271 15.93 13.62 8.22
CA LYS A 271 16.40 13.27 6.90
C LYS A 271 16.80 11.80 6.84
N GLY A 272 16.89 11.27 5.65
CA GLY A 272 17.40 9.92 5.43
C GLY A 272 17.75 9.66 3.98
N ALA A 273 18.29 8.49 3.75
CA ALA A 273 18.66 8.02 2.43
C ALA A 273 18.26 6.56 2.27
N TYR A 274 18.04 6.14 1.04
CA TYR A 274 17.74 4.75 0.71
C TYR A 274 18.38 4.31 -0.61
N LEU A 275 18.57 3.01 -0.72
CA LEU A 275 18.99 2.30 -1.92
C LEU A 275 18.02 1.15 -2.16
N ILE A 276 17.54 1.00 -3.39
CA ILE A 276 16.67 -0.10 -3.80
C ILE A 276 17.23 -0.72 -5.07
N VAL A 277 17.22 -2.03 -5.09
CA VAL A 277 17.67 -2.85 -6.21
C VAL A 277 16.58 -3.84 -6.54
N ASP A 278 16.10 -3.79 -7.76
CA ASP A 278 15.23 -4.80 -8.37
C ASP A 278 15.97 -5.43 -9.53
N GLN A 279 16.12 -6.76 -9.54
CA GLN A 279 16.84 -7.47 -10.59
C GLN A 279 16.15 -8.76 -10.97
N GLN A 280 15.73 -8.84 -12.22
CA GLN A 280 15.36 -10.11 -12.83
C GLN A 280 16.61 -10.95 -13.10
N ILE A 281 16.67 -12.16 -12.55
CA ILE A 281 17.81 -13.08 -12.69
C ILE A 281 17.59 -14.03 -13.87
N SER A 282 16.34 -14.48 -14.04
CA SER A 282 15.92 -15.34 -15.15
C SER A 282 14.47 -15.01 -15.54
N LYS A 283 13.92 -15.69 -16.53
CA LYS A 283 12.49 -15.55 -16.88
C LYS A 283 11.53 -15.88 -15.73
N GLN A 284 11.97 -16.71 -14.81
CA GLN A 284 11.16 -17.22 -13.70
C GLN A 284 11.63 -16.70 -12.33
N THR A 285 12.76 -16.03 -12.25
CA THR A 285 13.38 -15.64 -10.97
C THR A 285 13.71 -14.16 -10.98
N ALA A 286 13.23 -13.45 -9.97
CA ALA A 286 13.60 -12.07 -9.69
C ALA A 286 13.96 -11.90 -8.23
N ALA A 287 14.80 -10.92 -7.91
CA ALA A 287 15.21 -10.61 -6.55
C ALA A 287 15.18 -9.09 -6.33
N PHE A 288 15.00 -8.70 -5.08
CA PHE A 288 15.15 -7.31 -4.67
C PHE A 288 15.97 -7.18 -3.40
N ALA A 289 16.51 -5.99 -3.21
CA ALA A 289 17.15 -5.58 -1.95
C ALA A 289 16.84 -4.11 -1.66
N GLN A 290 16.62 -3.81 -0.39
CA GLN A 290 16.34 -2.46 0.11
C GLN A 290 17.27 -2.17 1.28
N LEU A 291 17.80 -0.95 1.33
CA LEU A 291 18.57 -0.45 2.45
C LEU A 291 18.15 1.00 2.69
N ALA A 292 17.86 1.36 3.93
CA ALA A 292 17.54 2.72 4.27
C ALA A 292 18.09 3.11 5.64
N ILE A 293 18.52 4.38 5.75
CA ILE A 293 19.16 4.90 6.94
C ILE A 293 18.58 6.26 7.34
N SER A 294 18.55 6.50 8.64
CA SER A 294 18.17 7.78 9.27
C SER A 294 19.12 8.11 10.43
N PRO A 295 19.28 9.38 10.82
CA PRO A 295 20.15 9.74 11.92
C PRO A 295 19.73 9.10 13.26
N LYS A 296 20.59 8.25 13.82
CA LYS A 296 20.35 7.53 15.09
C LYS A 296 20.14 8.46 16.30
N ASN A 297 20.70 9.66 16.27
CA ASN A 297 20.54 10.64 17.34
C ASN A 297 19.16 11.30 17.35
N LYS A 298 18.41 11.26 16.26
CA LYS A 298 17.07 11.84 16.12
C LYS A 298 15.96 10.77 16.11
N ASN A 299 16.28 9.54 15.71
CA ASN A 299 15.30 8.50 15.46
C ASN A 299 15.50 7.31 16.38
N GLN A 300 14.40 6.68 16.77
CA GLN A 300 14.43 5.38 17.41
C GLN A 300 14.78 4.29 16.39
N HIS A 301 14.18 4.35 15.21
CA HIS A 301 14.47 3.47 14.09
C HIS A 301 15.47 4.14 13.12
N TYR A 302 16.65 3.56 12.96
CA TYR A 302 17.76 4.22 12.26
C TYR A 302 18.33 3.47 11.06
N LEU A 303 18.01 2.18 10.91
CA LEU A 303 18.45 1.35 9.80
C LEU A 303 17.38 0.33 9.45
N TYR A 304 17.06 0.24 8.17
CA TYR A 304 16.23 -0.80 7.58
C TYR A 304 17.03 -1.56 6.53
N ALA A 305 16.88 -2.88 6.47
CA ALA A 305 17.40 -3.74 5.41
C ALA A 305 16.37 -4.81 5.07
N GLY A 306 15.97 -4.86 3.81
CA GLY A 306 15.04 -5.85 3.27
C GLY A 306 15.62 -6.54 2.04
N ALA A 307 15.30 -7.82 1.84
CA ALA A 307 15.65 -8.55 0.63
C ALA A 307 14.66 -9.70 0.40
N GLY A 308 14.50 -10.07 -0.85
CA GLY A 308 13.65 -11.22 -1.19
C GLY A 308 13.89 -11.74 -2.61
N ILE A 309 13.28 -12.87 -2.87
CA ILE A 309 13.31 -13.55 -4.16
C ILE A 309 11.90 -13.97 -4.54
N ASN A 310 11.54 -13.76 -5.80
CA ASN A 310 10.28 -14.18 -6.40
C ASN A 310 10.54 -15.25 -7.45
N LEU A 311 9.74 -16.30 -7.41
CA LEU A 311 9.79 -17.44 -8.33
C LEU A 311 8.45 -17.55 -9.06
N LYS A 312 8.44 -17.26 -10.36
CA LYS A 312 7.23 -17.26 -11.22
C LYS A 312 6.98 -18.65 -11.80
N GLY A 313 5.74 -19.13 -11.69
CA GLY A 313 5.29 -20.37 -12.34
C GLY A 313 5.99 -21.65 -11.85
N ILE A 314 6.51 -21.64 -10.62
CA ILE A 314 7.28 -22.79 -10.06
C ILE A 314 6.36 -23.95 -9.67
N LEU A 315 5.23 -23.65 -9.04
CA LEU A 315 4.28 -24.68 -8.60
C LEU A 315 3.29 -25.05 -9.71
N ARG A 316 2.93 -24.09 -10.56
CA ARG A 316 2.09 -24.28 -11.74
C ARG A 316 2.80 -23.72 -12.96
N GLN A 317 3.31 -24.59 -13.81
CA GLN A 317 4.08 -24.20 -15.00
C GLN A 317 3.26 -23.30 -15.94
N ASN A 318 3.92 -22.33 -16.58
CA ASN A 318 3.33 -21.37 -17.51
C ASN A 318 2.17 -20.53 -16.90
N SER A 319 2.15 -20.35 -15.59
CA SER A 319 1.21 -19.46 -14.90
C SER A 319 1.89 -18.15 -14.48
N ASP A 320 1.06 -17.19 -14.10
CA ASP A 320 1.51 -15.92 -13.49
C ASP A 320 1.65 -16.01 -11.96
N ASP A 321 1.55 -17.22 -11.40
CA ASP A 321 1.71 -17.45 -9.96
C ASP A 321 3.10 -17.06 -9.49
N LEU A 322 3.16 -16.48 -8.31
CA LEU A 322 4.41 -16.02 -7.68
C LEU A 322 4.59 -16.69 -6.31
N LEU A 323 5.75 -17.32 -6.11
CA LEU A 323 6.22 -17.76 -4.80
C LEU A 323 7.30 -16.76 -4.34
N GLY A 324 7.09 -16.11 -3.20
CA GLY A 324 8.01 -15.14 -2.60
C GLY A 324 8.62 -15.65 -1.30
N LEU A 325 9.91 -15.42 -1.13
CA LEU A 325 10.65 -15.56 0.12
C LEU A 325 11.33 -14.24 0.46
N GLY A 326 11.05 -13.68 1.62
CA GLY A 326 11.58 -12.37 2.03
C GLY A 326 12.08 -12.34 3.46
N VAL A 327 13.00 -11.42 3.72
CA VAL A 327 13.47 -11.05 5.06
C VAL A 327 13.58 -9.54 5.17
N ALA A 328 13.07 -8.98 6.26
CA ALA A 328 13.13 -7.56 6.58
C ALA A 328 13.65 -7.36 7.99
N TYR A 329 14.63 -6.48 8.17
CA TYR A 329 15.23 -6.12 9.45
C TYR A 329 15.09 -4.63 9.73
N ALA A 330 14.51 -4.30 10.88
CA ALA A 330 14.38 -2.95 11.40
C ALA A 330 15.25 -2.79 12.65
N ALA A 331 16.32 -1.99 12.56
CA ALA A 331 17.18 -1.69 13.71
C ALA A 331 16.59 -0.57 14.56
N LEU A 332 16.37 -0.84 15.85
CA LEU A 332 15.77 0.06 16.82
C LEU A 332 16.75 0.41 17.94
N LYS A 333 16.79 1.72 18.28
CA LYS A 333 17.60 2.22 19.39
C LYS A 333 16.93 1.88 20.72
N ASN A 334 17.73 1.43 21.69
CA ASN A 334 17.26 1.09 23.05
C ASN A 334 16.27 -0.07 23.09
N PHE A 335 16.20 -0.88 22.06
CA PHE A 335 15.38 -2.08 22.01
C PHE A 335 16.24 -3.34 22.29
N ASP A 336 15.67 -4.31 22.99
CA ASP A 336 16.33 -5.61 23.27
C ASP A 336 16.67 -6.29 21.93
N LYS A 337 17.87 -6.87 21.80
CA LYS A 337 18.36 -7.48 20.55
C LYS A 337 18.58 -6.51 19.37
N ASN A 338 18.51 -5.20 19.61
CA ASN A 338 18.78 -4.13 18.62
C ASN A 338 17.82 -4.07 17.42
N GLY A 339 16.66 -4.73 17.47
CA GLY A 339 15.67 -4.61 16.41
C GLY A 339 14.79 -5.83 16.19
N GLU A 340 13.88 -5.69 15.22
CA GLU A 340 12.92 -6.70 14.80
C GLU A 340 13.34 -7.29 13.44
N THR A 341 13.08 -8.60 13.25
CA THR A 341 13.26 -9.26 11.94
C THR A 341 11.98 -9.99 11.56
N ALA A 342 11.46 -9.73 10.39
CA ALA A 342 10.34 -10.45 9.79
C ALA A 342 10.86 -11.36 8.65
N PHE A 343 10.46 -12.62 8.67
CA PHE A 343 10.60 -13.56 7.57
C PHE A 343 9.21 -13.79 6.97
N GLU A 344 9.11 -13.78 5.65
CA GLU A 344 7.85 -13.99 4.94
C GLU A 344 8.00 -15.04 3.86
N LEU A 345 7.02 -15.95 3.80
CA LEU A 345 6.79 -16.91 2.73
C LEU A 345 5.39 -16.66 2.19
N THR A 346 5.31 -16.21 0.96
CA THR A 346 4.03 -15.89 0.32
C THR A 346 3.86 -16.65 -1.00
N TYR A 347 2.61 -16.98 -1.35
CA TYR A 347 2.29 -17.59 -2.64
C TYR A 347 1.04 -16.96 -3.24
N GLN A 348 1.20 -16.20 -4.31
CA GLN A 348 0.08 -15.61 -5.04
C GLN A 348 -0.37 -16.56 -6.15
N TYR A 349 -1.57 -17.11 -6.01
CA TYR A 349 -2.23 -17.95 -7.00
C TYR A 349 -3.15 -17.08 -7.86
N CYS A 350 -2.80 -16.91 -9.14
CA CYS A 350 -3.58 -16.13 -10.10
C CYS A 350 -4.59 -17.04 -10.82
N PHE A 351 -5.90 -16.93 -10.51
CA PHE A 351 -6.96 -17.65 -11.20
C PHE A 351 -7.19 -17.08 -12.60
N ASN A 352 -7.24 -15.76 -12.69
CA ASN A 352 -7.40 -14.97 -13.92
C ASN A 352 -6.94 -13.52 -13.63
N GLU A 353 -7.13 -12.62 -14.60
CA GLU A 353 -6.78 -11.18 -14.46
C GLU A 353 -7.60 -10.43 -13.40
N HIS A 354 -8.76 -10.97 -13.00
CA HIS A 354 -9.66 -10.34 -12.04
C HIS A 354 -9.57 -10.90 -10.63
N PHE A 355 -9.07 -12.12 -10.46
CA PHE A 355 -9.08 -12.79 -9.16
C PHE A 355 -7.79 -13.54 -8.86
N ALA A 356 -7.22 -13.25 -7.69
CA ALA A 356 -6.09 -13.97 -7.12
C ALA A 356 -6.30 -14.27 -5.64
N LEU A 357 -5.66 -15.33 -5.15
CA LEU A 357 -5.62 -15.75 -3.75
C LEU A 357 -4.17 -15.86 -3.30
N GLN A 358 -3.86 -15.37 -2.10
CA GLN A 358 -2.50 -15.30 -1.60
C GLN A 358 -2.42 -15.79 -0.14
N PRO A 359 -2.15 -17.09 0.10
CA PRO A 359 -1.70 -17.57 1.40
C PRO A 359 -0.32 -17.04 1.72
N ASP A 360 -0.11 -16.68 2.97
CA ASP A 360 1.09 -16.05 3.48
C ASP A 360 1.42 -16.54 4.88
N LEU A 361 2.69 -16.70 5.18
CA LEU A 361 3.22 -17.07 6.49
C LEU A 361 4.35 -16.11 6.87
N GLN A 362 4.27 -15.57 8.08
CA GLN A 362 5.27 -14.67 8.63
C GLN A 362 5.81 -15.16 9.97
N TYR A 363 7.12 -15.12 10.15
CA TYR A 363 7.76 -15.36 11.44
C TYR A 363 8.52 -14.12 11.87
N ILE A 364 8.08 -13.52 12.99
CA ILE A 364 8.58 -12.25 13.49
C ILE A 364 9.44 -12.50 14.71
N LEU A 365 10.72 -12.23 14.59
CA LEU A 365 11.69 -12.28 15.67
C LEU A 365 11.73 -10.96 16.42
N HIS A 366 11.58 -11.01 17.75
CA HIS A 366 11.65 -9.87 18.64
C HIS A 366 10.66 -8.75 18.22
N PRO A 367 9.32 -9.04 18.19
CA PRO A 367 8.33 -8.04 17.85
C PRO A 367 8.53 -6.77 18.70
N ALA A 368 8.54 -5.62 18.04
CA ALA A 368 9.00 -4.35 18.61
C ALA A 368 7.94 -3.23 18.58
N GLY A 369 6.69 -3.57 18.29
CA GLY A 369 5.56 -2.63 18.28
C GLY A 369 4.96 -2.38 19.67
N THR A 370 5.47 -3.03 20.72
CA THR A 370 5.01 -2.89 22.13
C THR A 370 6.14 -2.38 23.02
N GLU A 371 5.79 -1.70 24.13
CA GLU A 371 6.77 -1.29 25.16
C GLU A 371 7.35 -2.48 25.90
N GLU A 372 6.54 -3.51 26.13
CA GLU A 372 6.94 -4.73 26.81
C GLU A 372 7.52 -5.73 25.82
N LYS A 373 8.50 -6.51 26.31
CA LYS A 373 9.06 -7.62 25.54
C LYS A 373 8.04 -8.75 25.44
N ILE A 374 7.74 -9.12 24.21
CA ILE A 374 6.85 -10.25 23.88
C ILE A 374 7.61 -11.36 23.15
N ASN A 375 7.01 -12.55 23.10
CA ASN A 375 7.59 -13.68 22.39
C ASN A 375 7.51 -13.49 20.86
N ASN A 376 8.42 -14.13 20.15
CA ASN A 376 8.38 -14.17 18.68
C ASN A 376 7.00 -14.59 18.19
N ALA A 377 6.46 -13.89 17.19
CA ALA A 377 5.15 -14.17 16.64
C ALA A 377 5.25 -15.07 15.41
N PHE A 378 4.27 -15.99 15.27
CA PHE A 378 4.06 -16.76 14.06
C PHE A 378 2.66 -16.47 13.54
N ALA A 379 2.59 -15.75 12.41
CA ALA A 379 1.36 -15.31 11.80
C ALA A 379 1.12 -16.03 10.45
N GLY A 380 -0.15 -16.15 10.09
CA GLY A 380 -0.56 -16.60 8.78
C GLY A 380 -1.70 -15.74 8.26
N LEU A 381 -1.64 -15.40 6.99
CA LEU A 381 -2.62 -14.56 6.32
C LEU A 381 -3.18 -15.29 5.10
N LEU A 382 -4.45 -15.01 4.81
CA LEU A 382 -5.08 -15.44 3.57
C LEU A 382 -5.71 -14.22 2.92
N ARG A 383 -5.06 -13.73 1.88
CA ARG A 383 -5.49 -12.55 1.13
C ARG A 383 -6.15 -12.97 -0.18
N PHE A 384 -7.15 -12.22 -0.61
CA PHE A 384 -7.71 -12.32 -1.95
C PHE A 384 -7.85 -10.95 -2.60
N TYR A 385 -7.73 -10.93 -3.91
CA TYR A 385 -7.84 -9.73 -4.74
C TYR A 385 -8.96 -9.89 -5.75
N ILE A 386 -9.75 -8.83 -5.90
CA ILE A 386 -10.79 -8.72 -6.95
C ILE A 386 -10.55 -7.39 -7.66
N ASN A 387 -10.29 -7.42 -8.97
CA ASN A 387 -9.98 -6.24 -9.77
C ASN A 387 -10.88 -6.17 -11.01
N PHE A 388 -11.35 -4.94 -11.32
CA PHE A 388 -12.18 -4.65 -12.49
C PHE A 388 -11.76 -3.34 -13.16
#